data_7b3918f8bdd9f422671b7fe178207ffd
#
_entry.id   7b3918f8bdd9f422671b7fe178207ffd
#
_cell.length_a   1.000
_cell.length_b   1.000
_cell.length_c   1.000
_cell.angle_alpha   90.00
_cell.angle_beta   90.00
_cell.angle_gamma   90.00
#
_symmetry.space_group_name_H-M   'P 1'
#
loop_
_entity.id
_entity.type
_entity.pdbx_description
1 polymer ?
#
loop_
_entity_poly.entity_id
_entity_poly.type
_entity_poly.pdbx_seq_one_letter_code
_entity_poly.pdbx_strand_id
1 'polypeptide(L)'
;GLIGGNYSPVGNNAKAMIVYILPLLILANLLLLVYWLIKRNWLLTFVPIITLLCCIPYIGTLVQFRSDNTKAVAAQDGLTIATYNVAMFGRETSGFISQDILAEMKNQKVDVLCFQEYLDASGDKKVSDSYKNYFPYKAYGRDDMIIYSRYPIRKTDKILFEYSNNSAMWADIEVNGK
;
A
#
# COMPACT_ATOMS: atom_id res chain seq x y z
N GLY A 1 13.71 13.73 -12.52
CA GLY A 1 12.29 13.70 -12.12
C GLY A 1 11.34 13.49 -13.30
N LEU A 2 11.39 14.34 -14.34
CA LEU A 2 10.47 14.28 -15.50
C LEU A 2 10.58 12.97 -16.29
N ILE A 3 11.77 12.43 -16.44
CA ILE A 3 12.00 11.20 -17.22
C ILE A 3 11.86 9.95 -16.34
N GLY A 4 12.39 9.97 -15.11
CA GLY A 4 12.42 8.79 -14.23
C GLY A 4 11.06 8.42 -13.65
N GLY A 5 10.20 9.40 -13.35
CA GLY A 5 8.89 9.15 -12.72
C GLY A 5 7.80 8.64 -13.69
N ASN A 6 8.00 8.83 -15.01
CA ASN A 6 7.02 8.43 -16.03
C ASN A 6 7.37 7.13 -16.78
N TYR A 7 8.52 6.54 -16.50
CA TYR A 7 8.92 5.27 -17.10
C TYR A 7 8.73 4.13 -16.11
N SER A 8 8.02 3.10 -16.54
CA SER A 8 7.90 1.87 -15.76
C SER A 8 9.30 1.29 -15.48
N PRO A 9 9.65 1.00 -14.23
CA PRO A 9 10.91 0.36 -13.87
C PRO A 9 10.94 -1.14 -14.21
N VAL A 10 9.83 -1.69 -14.69
CA VAL A 10 9.71 -3.12 -14.99
C VAL A 10 10.79 -3.56 -15.96
N GLY A 11 11.57 -4.56 -15.55
CA GLY A 11 12.64 -5.17 -16.36
C GLY A 11 13.93 -4.36 -16.48
N ASN A 12 14.10 -3.25 -15.72
CA ASN A 12 15.34 -2.48 -15.77
C ASN A 12 15.79 -1.99 -14.40
N ASN A 13 16.70 -2.74 -13.78
CA ASN A 13 17.23 -2.43 -12.45
C ASN A 13 17.89 -1.05 -12.37
N ALA A 14 18.56 -0.57 -13.43
CA ALA A 14 19.18 0.74 -13.45
C ALA A 14 18.14 1.87 -13.34
N LYS A 15 16.99 1.73 -14.02
CA LYS A 15 15.89 2.69 -13.91
C LYS A 15 15.26 2.68 -12.52
N ALA A 16 15.11 1.50 -11.90
CA ALA A 16 14.63 1.39 -10.54
C ALA A 16 15.57 2.10 -9.55
N MET A 17 16.88 1.92 -9.70
CA MET A 17 17.89 2.59 -8.86
C MET A 17 17.80 4.12 -8.94
N ILE A 18 17.52 4.68 -10.12
CA ILE A 18 17.37 6.14 -10.28
C ILE A 18 16.21 6.66 -9.43
N VAL A 19 15.11 5.92 -9.36
CA VAL A 19 13.95 6.32 -8.53
C VAL A 19 14.31 6.36 -7.05
N TYR A 20 15.10 5.40 -6.56
CA TYR A 20 15.56 5.38 -5.16
C TYR A 20 16.54 6.53 -4.81
N ILE A 21 17.36 6.94 -5.76
CA ILE A 21 18.33 8.02 -5.57
C ILE A 21 17.66 9.41 -5.67
N LEU A 22 16.50 9.51 -6.30
CA LEU A 22 15.83 10.78 -6.59
C LEU A 22 15.57 11.65 -5.35
N PRO A 23 15.15 11.12 -4.17
CA PRO A 23 15.03 11.93 -2.95
C PRO A 23 16.33 12.59 -2.53
N LEU A 24 17.46 11.89 -2.65
CA LEU A 24 18.79 12.44 -2.33
C LEU A 24 19.20 13.54 -3.31
N LEU A 25 18.86 13.38 -4.60
CA LEU A 25 19.10 14.41 -5.62
C LEU A 25 18.25 15.66 -5.36
N ILE A 26 17.02 15.52 -4.91
CA ILE A 26 16.17 16.65 -4.52
C ILE A 26 16.81 17.39 -3.33
N LEU A 27 17.27 16.68 -2.32
CA LEU A 27 17.95 17.28 -1.17
C LEU A 27 19.24 18.00 -1.58
N ALA A 28 20.06 17.39 -2.44
CA ALA A 28 21.27 18.00 -2.97
C ALA A 28 20.96 19.30 -3.75
N ASN A 29 19.91 19.31 -4.58
CA ASN A 29 19.47 20.52 -5.27
C ASN A 29 19.00 21.61 -4.31
N LEU A 30 18.31 21.24 -3.23
CA LEU A 30 17.91 22.20 -2.21
C LEU A 30 19.13 22.84 -1.51
N LEU A 31 20.15 22.05 -1.19
CA LEU A 31 21.40 22.55 -0.61
C LEU A 31 22.16 23.45 -1.60
N LEU A 32 22.20 23.10 -2.87
CA LEU A 32 22.78 23.94 -3.93
C LEU A 32 22.03 25.27 -4.07
N LEU A 33 20.70 25.24 -4.00
CA LEU A 33 19.89 26.46 -4.02
C LEU A 33 20.29 27.40 -2.88
N VAL A 34 20.32 26.88 -1.65
CA VAL A 34 20.73 27.65 -0.47
C VAL A 34 22.17 28.22 -0.62
N TYR A 35 23.09 27.37 -1.09
CA TYR A 35 24.49 27.79 -1.32
C TYR A 35 24.60 28.95 -2.31
N TRP A 36 23.92 28.88 -3.48
CA TRP A 36 23.98 29.95 -4.49
C TRP A 36 23.25 31.22 -4.04
N LEU A 37 22.19 31.11 -3.24
CA LEU A 37 21.53 32.25 -2.62
C LEU A 37 22.48 33.00 -1.68
N ILE A 38 23.22 32.26 -0.83
CA ILE A 38 24.23 32.86 0.08
C ILE A 38 25.35 33.54 -0.71
N LYS A 39 25.81 32.89 -1.80
CA LYS A 39 26.83 33.45 -2.68
C LYS A 39 26.33 34.59 -3.57
N ARG A 40 25.01 34.89 -3.55
CA ARG A 40 24.36 35.91 -4.38
C ARG A 40 24.61 35.74 -5.89
N ASN A 41 24.81 34.48 -6.33
CA ASN A 41 24.98 34.18 -7.74
C ASN A 41 23.62 33.82 -8.37
N TRP A 42 22.89 34.88 -8.75
CA TRP A 42 21.51 34.72 -9.25
C TRP A 42 21.40 33.82 -10.48
N LEU A 43 22.40 33.85 -11.37
CA LEU A 43 22.37 33.01 -12.58
C LEU A 43 22.40 31.51 -12.23
N LEU A 44 23.30 31.13 -11.33
CA LEU A 44 23.41 29.71 -10.92
C LEU A 44 22.29 29.28 -9.99
N THR A 45 21.60 30.19 -9.35
CA THR A 45 20.41 29.92 -8.51
C THR A 45 19.23 29.41 -9.34
N PHE A 46 19.09 29.85 -10.60
CA PHE A 46 17.99 29.39 -11.48
C PHE A 46 18.05 27.91 -11.77
N VAL A 47 19.23 27.30 -11.83
CA VAL A 47 19.37 25.87 -12.14
C VAL A 47 18.66 24.96 -11.12
N PRO A 48 18.98 25.03 -9.82
CA PRO A 48 18.27 24.23 -8.84
C PRO A 48 16.79 24.62 -8.69
N ILE A 49 16.40 25.88 -8.91
CA ILE A 49 14.98 26.27 -8.92
C ILE A 49 14.22 25.51 -10.01
N ILE A 50 14.68 25.56 -11.24
CA ILE A 50 14.03 24.88 -12.37
C ILE A 50 13.97 23.37 -12.10
N THR A 51 15.08 22.79 -11.60
CA THR A 51 15.12 21.36 -11.26
C THR A 51 14.08 20.99 -10.21
N LEU A 52 13.97 21.78 -9.13
CA LEU A 52 12.99 21.53 -8.06
C LEU A 52 11.55 21.71 -8.55
N LEU A 53 11.26 22.72 -9.37
CA LEU A 53 9.95 22.90 -9.99
C LEU A 53 9.56 21.71 -10.86
N CYS A 54 10.49 21.16 -11.65
CA CYS A 54 10.27 19.95 -12.42
C CYS A 54 10.04 18.70 -11.54
N CYS A 55 10.48 18.71 -10.29
CA CYS A 55 10.30 17.61 -9.35
C CYS A 55 9.01 17.71 -8.53
N ILE A 56 8.24 18.80 -8.61
CA ILE A 56 7.00 18.99 -7.82
C ILE A 56 6.03 17.80 -7.94
N PRO A 57 5.69 17.29 -9.13
CA PRO A 57 4.77 16.16 -9.24
C PRO A 57 5.27 14.92 -8.49
N TYR A 58 6.59 14.69 -8.52
CA TYR A 58 7.21 13.58 -7.81
C TYR A 58 7.24 13.80 -6.29
N ILE A 59 7.51 15.02 -5.83
CA ILE A 59 7.48 15.37 -4.40
C ILE A 59 6.08 15.13 -3.83
N GLY A 60 5.03 15.44 -4.58
CA GLY A 60 3.63 15.19 -4.19
C GLY A 60 3.29 13.71 -4.04
N THR A 61 4.04 12.80 -4.68
CA THR A 61 3.88 11.35 -4.46
C THR A 61 4.66 10.85 -3.25
N LEU A 62 5.78 11.48 -2.90
CA LEU A 62 6.60 11.12 -1.73
C LEU A 62 6.01 11.63 -0.43
N VAL A 63 5.49 12.86 -0.45
CA VAL A 63 4.95 13.53 0.74
C VAL A 63 3.48 13.83 0.50
N GLN A 64 2.64 13.03 1.09
CA GLN A 64 1.20 13.31 1.13
C GLN A 64 0.93 14.22 2.33
N PHE A 65 0.73 15.50 2.07
CA PHE A 65 0.15 16.39 3.07
C PHE A 65 -1.30 15.96 3.28
N ARG A 66 -1.57 15.33 4.41
CA ARG A 66 -2.93 14.94 4.77
C ARG A 66 -3.79 16.21 4.83
N SER A 67 -4.66 16.38 3.87
CA SER A 67 -5.76 17.31 4.00
C SER A 67 -6.79 16.68 4.94
N ASP A 68 -7.04 17.27 6.08
CA ASP A 68 -8.11 16.84 7.01
C ASP A 68 -9.51 17.00 6.44
N ASN A 69 -9.63 17.30 5.15
CA ASN A 69 -10.89 17.32 4.41
C ASN A 69 -11.49 15.94 4.10
N THR A 70 -10.91 14.85 4.59
CA THR A 70 -11.68 13.62 4.73
C THR A 70 -12.71 13.83 5.85
N LYS A 71 -13.78 14.57 5.53
CA LYS A 71 -15.07 14.21 6.12
C LYS A 71 -15.19 12.73 5.81
N ALA A 72 -15.03 11.90 6.84
CA ALA A 72 -15.48 10.53 6.76
C ALA A 72 -16.91 10.65 6.26
N VAL A 73 -17.12 10.37 4.99
CA VAL A 73 -18.45 10.10 4.49
C VAL A 73 -18.81 8.83 5.23
N ALA A 74 -19.45 8.99 6.38
CA ALA A 74 -20.19 7.92 7.02
C ALA A 74 -21.27 7.59 5.99
N ALA A 75 -20.90 6.79 5.01
CA ALA A 75 -21.86 6.22 4.08
C ALA A 75 -22.73 5.33 4.96
N GLN A 76 -23.95 5.77 5.19
CA GLN A 76 -24.96 4.99 5.91
C GLN A 76 -25.17 3.60 5.27
N ASP A 77 -24.74 3.44 4.01
CA ASP A 77 -24.81 2.21 3.20
C ASP A 77 -23.44 1.83 2.59
N GLY A 78 -22.33 2.26 3.16
CA GLY A 78 -21.00 2.00 2.64
C GLY A 78 -20.46 0.64 3.08
N LEU A 79 -19.65 0.01 2.19
CA LEU A 79 -18.87 -1.18 2.50
C LEU A 79 -17.55 -0.77 3.14
N THR A 80 -17.24 -1.31 4.33
CA THR A 80 -15.97 -1.06 5.01
C THR A 80 -14.97 -2.13 4.62
N ILE A 81 -13.91 -1.73 3.91
CA ILE A 81 -12.85 -2.62 3.44
C ILE A 81 -11.55 -2.30 4.18
N ALA A 82 -10.92 -3.31 4.74
CA ALA A 82 -9.59 -3.22 5.30
C ALA A 82 -8.58 -4.05 4.49
N THR A 83 -7.38 -3.54 4.38
CA THR A 83 -6.24 -4.25 3.80
C THR A 83 -5.08 -4.18 4.77
N TYR A 84 -4.41 -5.32 4.99
CA TYR A 84 -3.36 -5.41 6.00
C TYR A 84 -2.31 -6.45 5.60
N ASN A 85 -1.05 -6.03 5.56
CA ASN A 85 0.07 -6.96 5.47
C ASN A 85 0.35 -7.48 6.89
N VAL A 86 0.17 -8.78 7.09
CA VAL A 86 0.29 -9.40 8.42
C VAL A 86 1.68 -9.96 8.70
N ALA A 87 2.62 -9.85 7.76
CA ALA A 87 3.99 -10.35 7.91
C ALA A 87 4.01 -11.75 8.57
N MET A 88 3.18 -12.66 8.07
CA MET A 88 2.99 -14.01 8.63
C MET A 88 2.59 -14.02 10.12
N PHE A 89 1.84 -13.01 10.56
CA PHE A 89 1.49 -12.74 11.96
C PHE A 89 2.71 -12.57 12.87
N GLY A 90 3.73 -11.92 12.35
CA GLY A 90 4.91 -11.56 13.14
C GLY A 90 5.74 -12.75 13.56
N ARG A 91 5.93 -13.71 12.69
CA ARG A 91 6.75 -14.91 12.91
C ARG A 91 8.08 -14.64 13.61
N GLU A 92 8.57 -13.42 13.56
CA GLU A 92 9.88 -13.11 14.07
C GLU A 92 9.94 -12.17 15.27
N THR A 93 8.99 -11.23 15.50
CA THR A 93 9.15 -10.29 16.63
C THR A 93 7.97 -9.36 16.94
N SER A 94 6.91 -9.29 16.17
CA SER A 94 6.03 -8.11 16.24
C SER A 94 4.98 -8.13 17.35
N GLY A 95 4.79 -9.23 18.05
CA GLY A 95 3.78 -9.32 19.09
C GLY A 95 2.32 -9.16 18.60
N PHE A 96 2.08 -9.10 17.31
CA PHE A 96 0.73 -9.06 16.77
C PHE A 96 0.11 -10.45 16.85
N ILE A 97 -0.90 -10.57 17.67
CA ILE A 97 -1.72 -11.76 17.76
C ILE A 97 -2.86 -11.60 16.75
N SER A 98 -3.11 -12.60 15.92
CA SER A 98 -4.19 -12.59 14.93
C SER A 98 -5.56 -12.27 15.54
N GLN A 99 -5.75 -12.58 16.81
CA GLN A 99 -6.96 -12.28 17.58
C GLN A 99 -7.14 -10.79 17.83
N ASP A 100 -6.06 -10.04 18.07
CA ASP A 100 -6.12 -8.58 18.29
C ASP A 100 -6.50 -7.87 16.99
N ILE A 101 -5.97 -8.33 15.85
CA ILE A 101 -6.37 -7.84 14.54
C ILE A 101 -7.86 -8.09 14.32
N LEU A 102 -8.35 -9.29 14.61
CA LEU A 102 -9.77 -9.61 14.46
C LEU A 102 -10.65 -8.74 15.38
N ALA A 103 -10.20 -8.49 16.60
CA ALA A 103 -10.90 -7.61 17.55
C ALA A 103 -11.03 -6.19 16.99
N GLU A 104 -9.95 -5.66 16.41
CA GLU A 104 -9.96 -4.34 15.76
C GLU A 104 -10.85 -4.32 14.51
N MET A 105 -10.82 -5.36 13.68
CA MET A 105 -11.70 -5.46 12.50
C MET A 105 -13.19 -5.46 12.92
N LYS A 106 -13.52 -6.11 14.03
CA LYS A 106 -14.89 -6.09 14.61
C LYS A 106 -15.25 -4.70 15.13
N ASN A 107 -14.33 -4.04 15.84
CA ASN A 107 -14.52 -2.70 16.38
C ASN A 107 -14.80 -1.69 15.27
N GLN A 108 -14.04 -1.77 14.17
CA GLN A 108 -14.19 -0.93 12.99
C GLN A 108 -15.34 -1.36 12.05
N LYS A 109 -16.06 -2.43 12.40
CA LYS A 109 -17.16 -3.00 11.58
C LYS A 109 -16.73 -3.31 10.14
N VAL A 110 -15.54 -3.87 9.98
CA VAL A 110 -15.00 -4.23 8.67
C VAL A 110 -15.85 -5.31 8.03
N ASP A 111 -16.24 -5.10 6.79
CA ASP A 111 -17.05 -6.03 6.00
C ASP A 111 -16.20 -6.96 5.14
N VAL A 112 -15.09 -6.44 4.62
CA VAL A 112 -14.15 -7.20 3.79
C VAL A 112 -12.73 -6.93 4.29
N LEU A 113 -11.96 -7.99 4.49
CA LEU A 113 -10.59 -7.92 4.98
C LEU A 113 -9.66 -8.65 4.01
N CYS A 114 -8.68 -7.92 3.48
CA CYS A 114 -7.66 -8.46 2.58
C CYS A 114 -6.33 -8.55 3.32
N PHE A 115 -5.82 -9.74 3.53
CA PHE A 115 -4.49 -9.96 4.08
C PHE A 115 -3.47 -10.23 2.99
N GLN A 116 -2.29 -9.63 3.13
CA GLN A 116 -1.07 -9.96 2.41
C GLN A 116 -0.06 -10.58 3.38
N GLU A 117 0.88 -11.33 2.82
CA GLU A 117 1.86 -12.12 3.57
C GLU A 117 1.18 -12.99 4.66
N TYR A 118 0.00 -13.50 4.30
CA TYR A 118 -0.75 -14.41 5.13
C TYR A 118 -0.22 -15.82 4.92
N LEU A 119 0.45 -16.36 5.92
CA LEU A 119 0.71 -17.80 5.96
C LEU A 119 -0.29 -18.43 6.92
N ASP A 120 -1.09 -19.34 6.41
CA ASP A 120 -1.91 -20.24 7.24
C ASP A 120 -0.99 -21.26 7.95
N ALA A 121 0.18 -20.78 8.35
CA ALA A 121 1.21 -21.59 9.01
C ALA A 121 0.87 -21.83 10.47
N SER A 122 -0.17 -21.17 10.96
CA SER A 122 -0.54 -21.38 12.36
C SER A 122 -1.11 -22.76 12.56
N GLY A 123 -1.60 -23.44 11.51
CA GLY A 123 -2.34 -24.68 11.72
C GLY A 123 -3.35 -24.53 12.87
N ASP A 124 -3.46 -23.30 13.41
CA ASP A 124 -4.26 -23.01 14.55
C ASP A 124 -5.71 -22.91 14.14
N LYS A 125 -6.37 -24.03 14.27
CA LYS A 125 -7.80 -24.16 14.02
C LYS A 125 -8.60 -23.09 14.78
N LYS A 126 -8.15 -22.65 15.94
CA LYS A 126 -8.83 -21.62 16.72
C LYS A 126 -8.83 -20.27 16.03
N VAL A 127 -7.73 -19.88 15.40
CA VAL A 127 -7.65 -18.63 14.64
C VAL A 127 -8.60 -18.70 13.46
N SER A 128 -8.52 -19.76 12.67
CA SER A 128 -9.41 -19.97 11.52
C SER A 128 -10.89 -19.95 11.90
N ASP A 129 -11.25 -20.61 13.00
CA ASP A 129 -12.63 -20.65 13.48
C ASP A 129 -13.10 -19.28 14.00
N SER A 130 -12.24 -18.52 14.66
CA SER A 130 -12.56 -17.16 15.13
C SER A 130 -12.84 -16.21 13.97
N TYR A 131 -12.03 -16.27 12.91
CA TYR A 131 -12.26 -15.47 11.71
C TYR A 131 -13.51 -15.90 10.97
N LYS A 132 -13.77 -17.21 10.82
CA LYS A 132 -14.96 -17.77 10.17
C LYS A 132 -16.26 -17.32 10.82
N ASN A 133 -16.29 -17.14 12.12
CA ASN A 133 -17.48 -16.68 12.85
C ASN A 133 -17.85 -15.23 12.52
N TYR A 134 -16.88 -14.38 12.17
CA TYR A 134 -17.12 -13.00 11.80
C TYR A 134 -17.16 -12.78 10.29
N PHE A 135 -16.29 -13.49 9.56
CA PHE A 135 -16.22 -13.50 8.11
C PHE A 135 -16.56 -14.90 7.60
N PRO A 136 -17.83 -15.23 7.36
CA PRO A 136 -18.24 -16.58 6.96
C PRO A 136 -17.71 -17.00 5.59
N TYR A 137 -17.31 -16.03 4.77
CA TYR A 137 -16.77 -16.28 3.42
C TYR A 137 -15.30 -15.95 3.37
N LYS A 138 -14.54 -16.79 2.67
CA LYS A 138 -13.12 -16.57 2.43
C LYS A 138 -12.68 -17.07 1.07
N ALA A 139 -11.68 -16.44 0.49
CA ALA A 139 -11.02 -16.86 -0.73
C ALA A 139 -9.51 -16.79 -0.55
N TYR A 140 -8.80 -17.83 -0.98
CA TYR A 140 -7.36 -17.88 -0.94
C TYR A 140 -6.80 -17.47 -2.29
N GLY A 141 -5.76 -16.62 -2.25
CA GLY A 141 -4.88 -16.37 -3.37
C GLY A 141 -3.80 -17.46 -3.48
N ARG A 142 -2.64 -17.08 -3.97
CA ARG A 142 -1.44 -17.88 -3.80
C ARG A 142 -1.06 -17.83 -2.31
N ASP A 143 -0.16 -18.67 -1.85
CA ASP A 143 0.19 -19.04 -0.46
C ASP A 143 0.31 -17.89 0.57
N ASP A 144 0.24 -16.64 0.13
CA ASP A 144 0.49 -15.44 0.91
C ASP A 144 -0.67 -14.42 0.94
N MET A 145 -1.84 -14.75 0.35
CA MET A 145 -2.98 -13.83 0.31
C MET A 145 -4.30 -14.52 0.66
N ILE A 146 -5.15 -13.81 1.41
CA ILE A 146 -6.52 -14.24 1.69
C ILE A 146 -7.46 -13.03 1.71
N ILE A 147 -8.66 -13.22 1.21
CA ILE A 147 -9.78 -12.29 1.37
C ILE A 147 -10.82 -12.95 2.27
N TYR A 148 -11.14 -12.30 3.36
CA TYR A 148 -12.25 -12.61 4.24
C TYR A 148 -13.41 -11.66 3.95
N SER A 149 -14.63 -12.17 3.94
CA SER A 149 -15.82 -11.36 3.69
C SER A 149 -16.99 -11.76 4.57
N ARG A 150 -17.79 -10.78 4.98
CA ARG A 150 -19.10 -10.99 5.60
C ARG A 150 -20.17 -11.32 4.57
N TYR A 151 -19.88 -11.02 3.30
CA TYR A 151 -20.78 -11.23 2.16
C TYR A 151 -20.30 -12.35 1.26
N PRO A 152 -21.22 -13.00 0.50
CA PRO A 152 -20.85 -14.08 -0.41
C PRO A 152 -19.79 -13.66 -1.43
N ILE A 153 -18.76 -14.48 -1.57
CA ILE A 153 -17.76 -14.36 -2.63
C ILE A 153 -18.25 -15.22 -3.79
N ARG A 154 -18.54 -14.61 -4.94
CA ARG A 154 -19.11 -15.29 -6.11
C ARG A 154 -18.05 -15.80 -7.06
N LYS A 155 -16.99 -15.02 -7.23
CA LYS A 155 -15.90 -15.36 -8.11
C LYS A 155 -14.59 -14.83 -7.54
N THR A 156 -13.52 -15.53 -7.79
CA THR A 156 -12.16 -15.11 -7.41
C THR A 156 -11.17 -15.64 -8.42
N ASP A 157 -10.11 -14.90 -8.64
CA ASP A 157 -8.98 -15.37 -9.44
C ASP A 157 -7.69 -14.69 -8.95
N LYS A 158 -6.57 -15.22 -9.42
CA LYS A 158 -5.23 -14.74 -9.09
C LYS A 158 -4.48 -14.35 -10.34
N ILE A 159 -3.67 -13.30 -10.21
CA ILE A 159 -2.80 -12.80 -11.26
C ILE A 159 -1.37 -13.08 -10.83
N LEU A 160 -0.66 -13.87 -11.61
CA LEU A 160 0.75 -14.12 -11.41
C LEU A 160 1.56 -13.18 -12.29
N PHE A 161 2.51 -12.49 -11.71
CA PHE A 161 3.42 -11.62 -12.48
C PHE A 161 4.61 -12.44 -12.97
N GLU A 162 4.85 -12.39 -14.28
CA GLU A 162 6.00 -13.06 -14.88
C GLU A 162 7.32 -12.53 -14.28
N TYR A 163 8.26 -13.43 -14.07
CA TYR A 163 9.58 -13.13 -13.49
C TYR A 163 9.54 -12.50 -12.09
N SER A 164 8.46 -12.71 -11.34
CA SER A 164 8.28 -12.19 -9.98
C SER A 164 7.67 -13.24 -9.07
N ASN A 165 8.04 -13.18 -7.78
CA ASN A 165 7.35 -13.92 -6.74
C ASN A 165 6.08 -13.21 -6.26
N ASN A 166 5.83 -11.99 -6.75
CA ASN A 166 4.64 -11.23 -6.39
C ASN A 166 3.43 -11.72 -7.19
N SER A 167 2.28 -11.60 -6.58
CA SER A 167 1.00 -11.92 -7.18
C SER A 167 -0.07 -10.92 -6.74
N ALA A 168 -1.21 -10.95 -7.39
CA ALA A 168 -2.40 -10.23 -6.97
C ALA A 168 -3.59 -11.18 -6.98
N MET A 169 -4.62 -10.86 -6.22
CA MET A 169 -5.91 -11.55 -6.31
C MET A 169 -7.05 -10.55 -6.33
N TRP A 170 -8.16 -10.98 -6.89
CA TRP A 170 -9.40 -10.23 -6.86
C TRP A 170 -10.57 -11.15 -6.50
N ALA A 171 -11.65 -10.58 -6.04
CA ALA A 171 -12.87 -11.29 -5.72
C ALA A 171 -14.10 -10.43 -6.05
N ASP A 172 -15.12 -11.07 -6.64
CA ASP A 172 -16.45 -10.49 -6.78
C ASP A 172 -17.26 -10.82 -5.54
N ILE A 173 -17.70 -9.80 -4.83
CA ILE A 173 -18.44 -9.92 -3.58
C ILE A 173 -19.87 -9.41 -3.80
N GLU A 174 -20.83 -10.24 -3.49
CA GLU A 174 -22.24 -9.89 -3.63
C GLU A 174 -22.74 -9.17 -2.38
N VAL A 175 -23.06 -7.90 -2.52
CA VAL A 175 -23.61 -7.07 -1.44
C VAL A 175 -25.06 -6.69 -1.78
N ASN A 176 -26.01 -7.04 -0.91
CA ASN A 176 -27.45 -6.75 -1.08
C ASN A 176 -28.01 -7.19 -2.45
N GLY A 177 -27.56 -8.36 -2.95
CA GLY A 177 -28.06 -8.92 -4.22
C GLY A 177 -27.48 -8.24 -5.48
N LYS A 178 -26.43 -7.47 -5.34
CA LYS A 178 -25.69 -6.83 -6.44
C LYS A 178 -24.23 -7.24 -6.42
#